data_4b5d1b5632cdf9806bcce8278705870a
#
_entry.id   4b5d1b5632cdf9806bcce8278705870a
#
_cell.length_a   1.000
_cell.length_b   1.000
_cell.length_c   1.000
_cell.angle_alpha   90.00
_cell.angle_beta   90.00
_cell.angle_gamma   90.00
#
_symmetry.space_group_name_H-M   'P 1'
#
loop_
_entity.id
_entity.type
_entity.pdbx_description
1 polymer ?
#
loop_
_entity_poly.entity_id
_entity_poly.type
_entity_poly.pdbx_seq_one_letter_code
_entity_poly.pdbx_strand_id
1 'polypeptide(L)'
;PLVTALCGYFPGKRLGWLEDTPAGVVRDWSTPTPRYETRPSGRALADLPFSRVKAQILAISITDDPFGTVPAIERLLGYFANSERTHLRIAPQDIGEKQVGHFAFFRSEYQDRLWPIALAWLQNGQLAPDTLGISPNLRFNTPPRS
;
A
#
# COMPACT_ATOMS: atom_id res chain seq x y z
N PRO A 1 -2.66 -6.18 23.00
CA PRO A 1 -3.05 -7.61 23.07
C PRO A 1 -4.07 -7.88 24.18
N LEU A 2 -3.85 -7.39 25.44
CA LEU A 2 -4.70 -7.71 26.57
C LEU A 2 -6.15 -7.20 26.41
N VAL A 3 -6.32 -5.93 26.05
CA VAL A 3 -7.64 -5.30 25.82
C VAL A 3 -8.39 -6.03 24.72
N THR A 4 -7.71 -6.36 23.63
CA THR A 4 -8.30 -7.08 22.50
C THR A 4 -8.73 -8.51 22.88
N ALA A 5 -7.98 -9.17 23.75
CA ALA A 5 -8.32 -10.49 24.24
C ALA A 5 -9.57 -10.48 25.13
N LEU A 6 -9.74 -9.43 25.93
CA LEU A 6 -10.89 -9.27 26.84
C LEU A 6 -12.17 -8.81 26.13
N CYS A 7 -12.04 -7.92 25.14
CA CYS A 7 -13.19 -7.31 24.47
C CYS A 7 -13.57 -7.98 23.14
N GLY A 8 -12.75 -8.92 22.64
CA GLY A 8 -12.95 -9.52 21.31
C GLY A 8 -12.59 -8.59 20.14
N TYR A 9 -12.28 -7.34 20.40
CA TYR A 9 -11.88 -6.31 19.43
C TYR A 9 -10.98 -5.26 20.11
N PHE A 10 -10.30 -4.46 19.32
CA PHE A 10 -9.54 -3.30 19.79
C PHE A 10 -10.42 -2.05 19.68
N PRO A 11 -10.77 -1.38 20.81
CA PRO A 11 -11.66 -0.22 20.82
C PRO A 11 -10.90 1.07 20.39
N GLY A 12 -10.50 1.13 19.13
CA GLY A 12 -9.68 2.23 18.60
C GLY A 12 -10.37 3.58 18.71
N LYS A 13 -11.66 3.67 18.40
CA LYS A 13 -12.45 4.89 18.53
C LYS A 13 -12.43 5.45 19.95
N ARG A 14 -12.65 4.60 20.93
CA ARG A 14 -12.67 5.00 22.34
C ARG A 14 -11.31 5.49 22.85
N LEU A 15 -10.23 5.01 22.24
CA LEU A 15 -8.86 5.39 22.58
C LEU A 15 -8.32 6.56 21.77
N GLY A 16 -9.15 7.15 20.88
CA GLY A 16 -8.73 8.25 20.02
C GLY A 16 -7.72 7.84 18.94
N TRP A 17 -7.67 6.55 18.63
CA TRP A 17 -6.80 5.99 17.59
C TRP A 17 -7.59 5.77 16.28
N LEU A 18 -7.43 4.62 15.69
CA LEU A 18 -8.14 4.22 14.48
C LEU A 18 -9.58 3.77 14.79
N GLU A 19 -10.26 3.22 13.80
CA GLU A 19 -11.55 2.55 13.97
C GLU A 19 -11.44 1.34 14.92
N ASP A 20 -12.60 0.92 15.44
CA ASP A 20 -12.68 -0.34 16.21
C ASP A 20 -12.25 -1.50 15.32
N THR A 21 -11.25 -2.25 15.77
CA THR A 21 -10.57 -3.24 14.92
C THR A 21 -10.79 -4.66 15.47
N PRO A 22 -11.27 -5.60 14.64
CA PRO A 22 -11.45 -7.00 15.06
C PRO A 22 -10.16 -7.63 15.60
N ALA A 23 -10.27 -8.50 16.60
CA ALA A 23 -9.12 -9.13 17.27
C ALA A 23 -8.18 -9.89 16.33
N GLY A 24 -8.72 -10.51 15.27
CA GLY A 24 -7.93 -11.19 14.24
C GLY A 24 -7.00 -10.25 13.50
N VAL A 25 -7.52 -9.09 13.07
CA VAL A 25 -6.75 -8.06 12.37
C VAL A 25 -5.66 -7.49 13.28
N VAL A 26 -5.99 -7.19 14.55
CA VAL A 26 -4.99 -6.70 15.52
C VAL A 26 -3.88 -7.73 15.73
N ARG A 27 -4.23 -9.01 15.81
CA ARG A 27 -3.25 -10.10 15.95
C ARG A 27 -2.32 -10.14 14.74
N ASP A 28 -2.86 -10.06 13.52
CA ASP A 28 -2.08 -10.07 12.30
C ASP A 28 -1.14 -8.86 12.22
N TRP A 29 -1.61 -7.68 12.60
CA TRP A 29 -0.79 -6.46 12.60
C TRP A 29 0.27 -6.43 13.70
N SER A 30 -0.02 -7.02 14.87
CA SER A 30 0.92 -7.07 15.99
C SER A 30 1.96 -8.19 15.88
N THR A 31 1.81 -9.09 14.91
CA THR A 31 2.80 -10.15 14.66
C THR A 31 3.94 -9.56 13.84
N PRO A 32 5.17 -9.49 14.36
CA PRO A 32 6.31 -8.90 13.68
C PRO A 32 6.81 -9.81 12.56
N THR A 33 6.07 -9.91 11.47
CA THR A 33 6.49 -10.64 10.28
C THR A 33 6.85 -9.64 9.19
N PRO A 34 8.15 -9.28 9.04
CA PRO A 34 8.57 -8.27 8.08
C PRO A 34 8.37 -8.71 6.63
N ARG A 35 8.16 -10.00 6.39
CA ARG A 35 7.94 -10.60 5.09
C ARG A 35 6.80 -11.60 5.14
N TYR A 36 6.01 -11.65 4.07
CA TYR A 36 4.85 -12.55 3.99
C TYR A 36 5.26 -14.03 4.07
N GLU A 37 6.38 -14.40 3.44
CA GLU A 37 6.94 -15.75 3.41
C GLU A 37 7.46 -16.23 4.78
N THR A 38 7.72 -15.31 5.71
CA THR A 38 8.16 -15.67 7.07
C THR A 38 7.01 -15.92 8.03
N ARG A 39 5.76 -15.88 7.56
CA ARG A 39 4.60 -16.22 8.39
C ARG A 39 4.60 -17.71 8.73
N PRO A 40 4.01 -18.08 9.88
CA PRO A 40 3.94 -19.51 10.32
C PRO A 40 3.26 -20.45 9.32
N SER A 41 2.48 -19.93 8.37
CA SER A 41 1.91 -20.70 7.25
C SER A 41 2.94 -21.18 6.22
N GLY A 42 4.19 -20.72 6.32
CA GLY A 42 5.39 -21.29 5.72
C GLY A 42 5.39 -21.60 4.23
N ARG A 43 4.60 -20.89 3.42
CA ARG A 43 4.68 -21.06 1.96
C ARG A 43 5.87 -20.29 1.41
N ALA A 44 6.69 -20.93 0.59
CA ALA A 44 7.72 -20.26 -0.17
C ALA A 44 7.10 -19.14 -1.04
N LEU A 45 7.83 -18.06 -1.30
CA LEU A 45 7.34 -16.96 -2.12
C LEU A 45 6.87 -17.43 -3.51
N ALA A 46 7.55 -18.44 -4.07
CA ALA A 46 7.18 -19.05 -5.35
C ALA A 46 5.81 -19.75 -5.33
N ASP A 47 5.37 -20.24 -4.16
CA ASP A 47 4.09 -20.94 -3.99
C ASP A 47 2.92 -19.96 -3.72
N LEU A 48 3.22 -18.67 -3.58
CA LEU A 48 2.22 -17.65 -3.37
C LEU A 48 1.60 -17.22 -4.70
N PRO A 49 0.30 -16.90 -4.72
CA PRO A 49 -0.40 -16.55 -5.95
C PRO A 49 0.10 -15.24 -6.59
N PHE A 50 0.88 -14.45 -5.89
CA PHE A 50 1.43 -13.17 -6.38
C PHE A 50 2.26 -13.33 -7.65
N SER A 51 3.04 -14.41 -7.76
CA SER A 51 3.87 -14.69 -8.94
C SER A 51 3.04 -15.04 -10.20
N ARG A 52 1.76 -15.39 -10.03
CA ARG A 52 0.86 -15.69 -11.15
C ARG A 52 0.21 -14.44 -11.75
N VAL A 53 0.28 -13.32 -11.04
CA VAL A 53 -0.25 -12.03 -11.52
C VAL A 53 0.67 -11.50 -12.60
N LYS A 54 0.11 -11.22 -13.77
CA LYS A 54 0.80 -10.65 -14.94
C LYS A 54 0.22 -9.29 -15.34
N ALA A 55 -0.81 -8.83 -14.64
CA ALA A 55 -1.41 -7.54 -14.89
C ALA A 55 -0.41 -6.41 -14.61
N GLN A 56 -0.54 -5.31 -15.33
CA GLN A 56 0.15 -4.07 -14.99
C GLN A 56 -0.36 -3.56 -13.64
N ILE A 57 0.56 -3.11 -12.78
CA ILE A 57 0.24 -2.64 -11.44
C ILE A 57 0.69 -1.19 -11.28
N LEU A 58 -0.23 -0.33 -10.90
CA LEU A 58 0.07 1.02 -10.43
C LEU A 58 -0.12 1.08 -8.91
N ALA A 59 0.94 1.44 -8.20
CA ALA A 59 0.87 1.84 -6.81
C ALA A 59 0.92 3.37 -6.72
N ILE A 60 -0.06 3.98 -6.07
CA ILE A 60 -0.08 5.41 -5.79
C ILE A 60 0.16 5.61 -4.30
N SER A 61 1.10 6.47 -3.96
CA SER A 61 1.36 6.85 -2.57
C SER A 61 1.48 8.37 -2.42
N ILE A 62 1.13 8.86 -1.23
CA ILE A 62 1.24 10.28 -0.90
C ILE A 62 2.50 10.50 -0.05
N THR A 63 3.22 11.61 -0.27
CA THR A 63 4.52 11.82 0.39
C THR A 63 4.42 12.06 1.89
N ASP A 64 3.30 12.55 2.37
CA ASP A 64 3.01 12.79 3.80
C ASP A 64 2.29 11.62 4.49
N ASP A 65 2.15 10.48 3.80
CA ASP A 65 1.64 9.24 4.38
C ASP A 65 2.76 8.50 5.11
N PRO A 66 2.70 8.37 6.45
CA PRO A 66 3.74 7.68 7.23
C PRO A 66 3.76 6.16 7.01
N PHE A 67 2.70 5.57 6.44
CA PHE A 67 2.59 4.13 6.19
C PHE A 67 2.93 3.78 4.73
N GLY A 68 2.54 4.62 3.78
CA GLY A 68 2.78 4.46 2.34
C GLY A 68 4.18 4.91 1.92
N THR A 69 5.20 4.53 2.68
CA THR A 69 6.59 4.89 2.38
C THR A 69 7.13 4.16 1.15
N VAL A 70 8.15 4.73 0.48
CA VAL A 70 8.78 4.08 -0.68
C VAL A 70 9.22 2.64 -0.36
N PRO A 71 9.93 2.35 0.76
CA PRO A 71 10.29 0.97 1.08
C PRO A 71 9.09 0.04 1.32
N ALA A 72 7.98 0.55 1.87
CA ALA A 72 6.79 -0.26 2.09
C ALA A 72 6.11 -0.64 0.78
N ILE A 73 5.99 0.32 -0.14
CA ILE A 73 5.43 0.09 -1.48
C ILE A 73 6.34 -0.83 -2.30
N GLU A 74 7.66 -0.61 -2.31
CA GLU A 74 8.62 -1.47 -3.00
C GLU A 74 8.54 -2.92 -2.50
N ARG A 75 8.45 -3.12 -1.19
CA ARG A 75 8.30 -4.46 -0.61
C ARG A 75 7.01 -5.14 -1.09
N LEU A 76 5.89 -4.41 -1.11
CA LEU A 76 4.62 -4.95 -1.62
C LEU A 76 4.70 -5.29 -3.11
N LEU A 77 5.18 -4.36 -3.93
CA LEU A 77 5.34 -4.57 -5.36
C LEU A 77 6.33 -5.69 -5.70
N GLY A 78 7.31 -5.92 -4.82
CA GLY A 78 8.29 -7.01 -4.96
C GLY A 78 7.67 -8.41 -5.03
N TYR A 79 6.48 -8.61 -4.44
CA TYR A 79 5.77 -9.89 -4.52
C TYR A 79 5.23 -10.20 -5.91
N PHE A 80 4.98 -9.20 -6.74
CA PHE A 80 4.39 -9.33 -8.08
C PHE A 80 5.49 -9.39 -9.16
N ALA A 81 6.40 -10.35 -9.04
CA ALA A 81 7.62 -10.41 -9.85
C ALA A 81 7.38 -10.51 -11.38
N ASN A 82 6.23 -11.04 -11.80
CA ASN A 82 5.86 -11.23 -13.20
C ASN A 82 4.94 -10.13 -13.76
N SER A 83 4.72 -9.07 -12.99
CA SER A 83 3.94 -7.90 -13.38
C SER A 83 4.84 -6.74 -13.77
N GLU A 84 4.42 -5.95 -14.75
CA GLU A 84 4.94 -4.61 -14.94
C GLU A 84 4.43 -3.73 -13.80
N ARG A 85 5.34 -3.03 -13.10
CA ARG A 85 5.03 -2.34 -11.85
C ARG A 85 5.47 -0.89 -11.92
N THR A 86 4.53 0.00 -11.69
CA THR A 86 4.76 1.44 -11.64
C THR A 86 4.43 1.95 -10.24
N HIS A 87 5.27 2.81 -9.70
CA HIS A 87 4.98 3.53 -8.45
C HIS A 87 4.90 5.02 -8.76
N LEU A 88 3.77 5.63 -8.47
CA LEU A 88 3.56 7.07 -8.54
C LEU A 88 3.50 7.64 -7.12
N ARG A 89 4.33 8.64 -6.86
CA ARG A 89 4.39 9.32 -5.58
C ARG A 89 3.97 10.77 -5.74
N ILE A 90 2.91 11.18 -5.06
CA ILE A 90 2.28 12.50 -5.17
C ILE A 90 2.55 13.27 -3.88
N ALA A 91 3.08 14.48 -3.98
CA ALA A 91 3.17 15.37 -2.84
C ALA A 91 1.85 16.15 -2.69
N PRO A 92 1.42 16.50 -1.45
CA PRO A 92 0.25 17.36 -1.26
C PRO A 92 0.32 18.66 -2.09
N GLN A 93 1.50 19.23 -2.22
CA GLN A 93 1.75 20.44 -2.99
C GLN A 93 1.49 20.28 -4.49
N ASP A 94 1.67 19.08 -5.04
CA ASP A 94 1.39 18.80 -6.46
C ASP A 94 -0.09 19.02 -6.80
N ILE A 95 -0.96 18.87 -5.81
CA ILE A 95 -2.41 19.06 -5.94
C ILE A 95 -2.90 20.32 -5.21
N GLY A 96 -2.01 21.23 -4.82
CA GLY A 96 -2.36 22.47 -4.15
C GLY A 96 -2.81 22.35 -2.70
N GLU A 97 -2.47 21.23 -2.02
CA GLU A 97 -2.85 20.95 -0.64
C GLU A 97 -1.66 21.09 0.32
N LYS A 98 -1.95 21.35 1.59
CA LYS A 98 -0.95 21.35 2.64
C LYS A 98 -0.69 19.95 3.19
N GLN A 99 -1.72 19.14 3.23
CA GLN A 99 -1.70 17.78 3.77
C GLN A 99 -2.78 16.94 3.11
N VAL A 100 -2.50 15.65 2.87
CA VAL A 100 -3.43 14.65 2.35
C VAL A 100 -3.50 13.45 3.29
N GLY A 101 -2.37 12.81 3.59
CA GLY A 101 -2.27 11.68 4.53
C GLY A 101 -2.77 10.35 3.97
N HIS A 102 -2.87 9.35 4.85
CA HIS A 102 -3.02 7.95 4.48
C HIS A 102 -4.36 7.58 3.82
N PHE A 103 -5.47 8.11 4.34
CA PHE A 103 -6.81 7.69 3.90
C PHE A 103 -7.51 8.67 2.95
N ALA A 104 -6.87 9.78 2.64
CA ALA A 104 -7.57 10.87 1.97
C ALA A 104 -7.77 10.66 0.47
N PHE A 105 -6.97 9.80 -0.20
CA PHE A 105 -7.07 9.58 -1.64
C PHE A 105 -8.52 9.34 -2.11
N PHE A 106 -9.31 8.60 -1.35
CA PHE A 106 -10.68 8.23 -1.70
C PHE A 106 -11.75 9.21 -1.19
N ARG A 107 -11.38 10.30 -0.54
CA ARG A 107 -12.33 11.31 -0.13
C ARG A 107 -12.81 12.14 -1.32
N SER A 108 -14.10 12.49 -1.34
CA SER A 108 -14.71 13.23 -2.44
C SER A 108 -14.06 14.59 -2.70
N GLU A 109 -13.45 15.21 -1.70
CA GLU A 109 -12.72 16.48 -1.84
C GLU A 109 -11.51 16.38 -2.79
N TYR A 110 -11.00 15.17 -3.04
CA TYR A 110 -9.88 14.91 -3.94
C TYR A 110 -10.31 14.27 -5.27
N GLN A 111 -11.61 14.07 -5.49
CA GLN A 111 -12.11 13.36 -6.67
C GLN A 111 -11.63 13.97 -7.99
N ASP A 112 -11.62 15.29 -8.10
CA ASP A 112 -11.26 15.98 -9.35
C ASP A 112 -9.75 16.02 -9.61
N ARG A 113 -8.93 15.75 -8.59
CA ARG A 113 -7.46 15.88 -8.68
C ARG A 113 -6.73 14.54 -8.63
N LEU A 114 -7.19 13.60 -7.82
CA LEU A 114 -6.50 12.31 -7.63
C LEU A 114 -7.17 11.16 -8.39
N TRP A 115 -8.50 11.11 -8.43
CA TRP A 115 -9.19 9.98 -9.07
C TRP A 115 -8.97 9.88 -10.58
N PRO A 116 -8.85 11.00 -11.36
CA PRO A 116 -8.55 10.92 -12.78
C PRO A 116 -7.25 10.18 -13.10
N ILE A 117 -6.25 10.24 -12.20
CA ILE A 117 -4.97 9.52 -12.35
C ILE A 117 -5.20 8.01 -12.35
N ALA A 118 -5.94 7.51 -11.34
CA ALA A 118 -6.27 6.10 -11.24
C ALA A 118 -7.18 5.65 -12.39
N LEU A 119 -8.16 6.49 -12.76
CA LEU A 119 -9.09 6.20 -13.86
C LEU A 119 -8.37 6.11 -15.20
N ALA A 120 -7.49 7.04 -15.50
CA ALA A 120 -6.68 7.03 -16.73
C ALA A 120 -5.82 5.76 -16.83
N TRP A 121 -5.20 5.35 -15.71
CA TRP A 121 -4.46 4.10 -15.66
C TRP A 121 -5.36 2.89 -15.91
N LEU A 122 -6.50 2.81 -15.27
CA LEU A 122 -7.44 1.69 -15.45
C LEU A 122 -7.96 1.57 -16.88
N GLN A 123 -8.10 2.70 -17.58
CA GLN A 123 -8.57 2.74 -18.96
C GLN A 123 -7.47 2.43 -19.98
N ASN A 124 -6.24 2.91 -19.73
CA ASN A 124 -5.20 2.94 -20.75
C ASN A 124 -3.97 2.06 -20.41
N GLY A 125 -3.85 1.57 -19.17
CA GLY A 125 -2.68 0.84 -18.68
C GLY A 125 -1.42 1.71 -18.53
N GLN A 126 -1.54 3.02 -18.67
CA GLN A 126 -0.42 3.95 -18.63
C GLN A 126 -0.81 5.25 -17.91
N LEU A 127 0.17 5.88 -17.27
CA LEU A 127 0.02 7.24 -16.76
C LEU A 127 0.03 8.23 -17.92
N ALA A 128 -0.77 9.28 -17.82
CA ALA A 128 -0.69 10.40 -18.77
C ALA A 128 0.68 11.11 -18.67
N PRO A 129 1.22 11.67 -19.77
CA PRO A 129 2.53 12.31 -19.75
C PRO A 129 2.64 13.49 -18.77
N ASP A 130 1.54 14.14 -18.49
CA ASP A 130 1.39 15.28 -17.58
C ASP A 130 0.92 14.89 -16.18
N THR A 131 0.97 13.60 -15.86
CA THR A 131 0.56 13.12 -14.53
C THR A 131 1.42 13.76 -13.44
N LEU A 132 0.75 14.35 -12.46
CA LEU A 132 1.38 14.97 -11.29
C LEU A 132 2.12 13.92 -10.44
N GLY A 133 3.21 14.36 -9.81
CA GLY A 133 4.02 13.50 -8.95
C GLY A 133 5.28 12.97 -9.62
N ILE A 134 5.99 12.12 -8.92
CA ILE A 134 7.23 11.49 -9.38
C ILE A 134 7.12 9.97 -9.34
N SER A 135 7.73 9.30 -10.31
CA SER A 135 7.88 7.86 -10.31
C SER A 135 9.27 7.50 -9.80
N PRO A 136 9.42 7.03 -8.54
CA PRO A 136 10.70 6.58 -8.04
C PRO A 136 11.19 5.37 -8.82
N ASN A 137 12.51 5.29 -9.04
CA ASN A 137 13.11 4.06 -9.54
C ASN A 137 12.93 2.93 -8.54
N LEU A 138 12.11 1.94 -8.87
CA LEU A 138 11.82 0.82 -8.00
C LEU A 138 13.07 -0.06 -7.84
N ARG A 139 13.54 -0.19 -6.61
CA ARG A 139 14.60 -1.13 -6.23
C ARG A 139 13.96 -2.38 -5.66
N PHE A 140 13.71 -3.36 -6.52
CA PHE A 140 13.26 -4.65 -6.05
C PHE A 140 14.44 -5.40 -5.44
N ASN A 141 14.41 -5.62 -4.13
CA ASN A 141 15.31 -6.57 -3.50
C ASN A 141 14.97 -7.96 -4.04
N THR A 142 15.60 -8.34 -5.12
CA THR A 142 15.63 -9.72 -5.57
C THR A 142 16.43 -10.48 -4.50
N PRO A 143 15.87 -11.52 -3.84
CA PRO A 143 16.66 -12.35 -2.97
C PRO A 143 17.83 -12.91 -3.79
N PRO A 144 19.02 -13.06 -3.20
CA PRO A 144 20.14 -13.66 -3.91
C PRO A 144 19.68 -15.01 -4.45
N ARG A 145 19.93 -15.25 -5.74
CA ARG A 145 19.73 -16.55 -6.35
C ARG A 145 20.65 -17.51 -5.61
N SER A 146 20.05 -18.43 -4.86
CA SER A 146 20.76 -19.57 -4.25
C SER A 146 21.29 -20.49 -5.34
#